data_92a88b3997bf17beedd8eaef28237763
#
_entry.id   92a88b3997bf17beedd8eaef28237763
#
_cell.length_a   1.000
_cell.length_b   1.000
_cell.length_c   1.000
_cell.angle_alpha   90.00
_cell.angle_beta   90.00
_cell.angle_gamma   90.00
#
_symmetry.space_group_name_H-M   'P 1'
#
loop_
_entity.id
_entity.type
_entity.pdbx_description
1 polymer ?
#
loop_
_entity_poly.entity_id
_entity_poly.type
_entity_poly.pdbx_seq_one_letter_code
_entity_poly.pdbx_strand_id
1 'polypeptide(L)'
;MFWRKALTYWHSVLVGGAIAYGCLLHKPIYQLPPIEDGDKLVHWLAFAVLTLVMLWDSKKVGLRSWQMWTLAVVFPLLYGGLIEVLQKHFFYPRTGEWGDWLADSIGVLVGAIVWWISQKWYVRRVAK
;
A
#
# COMPACT_ATOMS: atom_id res chain seq x y z
N MET A 1 -11.93 5.91 23.53
CA MET A 1 -12.57 5.88 22.20
C MET A 1 -11.55 6.00 21.05
N PHE A 2 -10.58 6.89 21.16
CA PHE A 2 -9.50 7.08 20.17
C PHE A 2 -8.65 5.80 19.97
N TRP A 3 -8.19 5.19 21.04
CA TRP A 3 -7.36 3.97 21.01
C TRP A 3 -8.03 2.78 20.34
N ARG A 4 -9.33 2.60 20.54
CA ARG A 4 -10.09 1.52 19.89
C ARG A 4 -10.16 1.70 18.38
N LYS A 5 -10.25 2.94 17.90
CA LYS A 5 -10.21 3.27 16.48
C LYS A 5 -8.80 3.05 15.90
N ALA A 6 -7.77 3.45 16.63
CA ALA A 6 -6.38 3.23 16.22
C ALA A 6 -6.06 1.73 16.11
N LEU A 7 -6.52 0.92 17.05
CA LEU A 7 -6.34 -0.54 17.00
C LEU A 7 -7.02 -1.21 15.80
N THR A 8 -8.03 -0.57 15.20
CA THR A 8 -8.67 -1.12 14.00
C THR A 8 -7.74 -1.13 12.78
N TYR A 9 -6.72 -0.24 12.76
CA TYR A 9 -5.73 -0.17 11.68
C TYR A 9 -4.60 -1.21 11.78
N TRP A 10 -4.74 -2.23 12.63
CA TRP A 10 -3.69 -3.23 12.80
C TRP A 10 -3.35 -3.99 11.50
N HIS A 11 -4.32 -4.19 10.61
CA HIS A 11 -4.07 -4.80 9.30
C HIS A 11 -3.18 -3.90 8.43
N SER A 12 -3.53 -2.60 8.37
CA SER A 12 -2.73 -1.61 7.63
C SER A 12 -1.31 -1.49 8.19
N VAL A 13 -1.16 -1.53 9.51
CA VAL A 13 0.15 -1.51 10.19
C VAL A 13 0.94 -2.77 9.87
N LEU A 14 0.30 -3.94 9.89
CA LEU A 14 0.95 -5.21 9.54
C LEU A 14 1.46 -5.21 8.09
N VAL A 15 0.61 -4.83 7.15
CA VAL A 15 0.99 -4.75 5.72
C VAL A 15 2.06 -3.69 5.49
N GLY A 16 1.90 -2.50 6.06
CA GLY A 16 2.91 -1.43 5.98
C GLY A 16 4.25 -1.84 6.58
N GLY A 17 4.25 -2.50 7.74
CA GLY A 17 5.45 -3.05 8.36
C GLY A 17 6.12 -4.13 7.52
N ALA A 18 5.35 -5.01 6.90
CA ALA A 18 5.86 -6.03 5.98
C ALA A 18 6.52 -5.41 4.73
N ILE A 19 5.92 -4.35 4.19
CA ILE A 19 6.49 -3.57 3.07
C ILE A 19 7.82 -2.94 3.51
N ALA A 20 7.86 -2.26 4.64
CA ALA A 20 9.09 -1.66 5.16
C ALA A 20 10.19 -2.70 5.37
N TYR A 21 9.86 -3.83 5.99
CA TYR A 21 10.79 -4.93 6.19
C TYR A 21 11.34 -5.46 4.85
N GLY A 22 10.45 -5.76 3.89
CA GLY A 22 10.85 -6.27 2.58
C GLY A 22 11.68 -5.28 1.77
N CYS A 23 11.32 -3.99 1.80
CA CYS A 23 12.02 -2.96 1.04
C CYS A 23 13.33 -2.51 1.68
N LEU A 24 13.39 -2.41 3.02
CA LEU A 24 14.54 -1.81 3.71
C LEU A 24 15.53 -2.85 4.25
N LEU A 25 15.05 -3.92 4.87
CA LEU A 25 15.86 -4.85 5.66
C LEU A 25 16.15 -6.16 4.95
N HIS A 26 15.32 -6.54 4.00
CA HIS A 26 15.45 -7.83 3.36
C HIS A 26 16.45 -7.75 2.21
N LYS A 27 17.51 -8.57 2.26
CA LYS A 27 18.31 -8.84 1.07
C LYS A 27 17.39 -9.52 0.07
N PRO A 28 17.39 -9.12 -1.21
CA PRO A 28 16.50 -9.73 -2.17
C PRO A 28 16.69 -11.26 -2.14
N ILE A 29 15.66 -11.98 -1.73
CA ILE A 29 15.61 -13.46 -1.80
C ILE A 29 15.60 -13.91 -3.28
N TYR A 30 15.57 -12.95 -4.18
CA TYR A 30 15.47 -13.16 -5.61
C TYR A 30 16.80 -13.62 -6.21
N GLN A 31 17.14 -14.86 -5.94
CA GLN A 31 17.83 -15.69 -6.92
C GLN A 31 16.82 -16.34 -7.90
N LEU A 32 15.62 -15.79 -7.99
CA LEU A 32 14.75 -16.08 -9.12
C LEU A 32 15.41 -15.53 -10.38
N PRO A 33 15.32 -16.23 -11.54
CA PRO A 33 15.86 -15.71 -12.77
C PRO A 33 15.39 -14.26 -12.92
N PRO A 34 16.26 -13.32 -13.32
CA PRO A 34 15.93 -11.91 -13.38
C PRO A 34 14.80 -11.73 -14.39
N ILE A 35 13.57 -11.69 -13.89
CA ILE A 35 12.48 -11.11 -14.64
C ILE A 35 12.77 -9.63 -14.60
N GLU A 36 13.15 -9.07 -15.74
CA GLU A 36 13.25 -7.63 -15.87
C GLU A 36 11.98 -7.01 -15.31
N ASP A 37 12.12 -6.05 -14.40
CA ASP A 37 11.01 -5.40 -13.69
C ASP A 37 10.20 -6.25 -12.68
N GLY A 38 10.67 -7.43 -12.29
CA GLY A 38 10.00 -8.23 -11.24
C GLY A 38 9.91 -7.50 -9.89
N ASP A 39 10.88 -6.64 -9.61
CA ASP A 39 10.89 -5.79 -8.41
C ASP A 39 9.72 -4.79 -8.43
N LYS A 40 9.50 -4.12 -9.54
CA LYS A 40 8.37 -3.18 -9.72
C LYS A 40 7.01 -3.86 -9.62
N LEU A 41 6.89 -5.11 -10.06
CA LEU A 41 5.67 -5.90 -9.91
C LEU A 41 5.34 -6.14 -8.44
N VAL A 42 6.34 -6.47 -7.62
CA VAL A 42 6.16 -6.64 -6.17
C VAL A 42 5.75 -5.33 -5.51
N HIS A 43 6.38 -4.21 -5.89
CA HIS A 43 6.05 -2.88 -5.39
C HIS A 43 4.58 -2.51 -5.66
N TRP A 44 4.13 -2.57 -6.90
CA TRP A 44 2.75 -2.17 -7.18
C TRP A 44 1.71 -3.11 -6.55
N LEU A 45 1.97 -4.42 -6.47
CA LEU A 45 1.08 -5.36 -5.77
C LEU A 45 1.00 -5.06 -4.28
N ALA A 46 2.13 -4.83 -3.63
CA ALA A 46 2.21 -4.53 -2.21
C ALA A 46 1.44 -3.24 -1.87
N PHE A 47 1.60 -2.19 -2.67
CA PHE A 47 0.90 -0.92 -2.47
C PHE A 47 -0.58 -0.96 -2.86
N ALA A 48 -0.96 -1.79 -3.82
CA ALA A 48 -2.37 -2.07 -4.09
C ALA A 48 -3.04 -2.74 -2.88
N VAL A 49 -2.39 -3.74 -2.28
CA VAL A 49 -2.88 -4.41 -1.06
C VAL A 49 -2.94 -3.42 0.11
N LEU A 50 -1.89 -2.61 0.33
CA LEU A 50 -1.87 -1.59 1.39
C LEU A 50 -3.06 -0.63 1.25
N THR A 51 -3.32 -0.13 0.05
CA THR A 51 -4.45 0.78 -0.22
C THR A 51 -5.80 0.11 0.08
N LEU A 52 -5.98 -1.13 -0.37
CA LEU A 52 -7.21 -1.90 -0.10
C LEU A 52 -7.46 -2.11 1.40
N VAL A 53 -6.41 -2.49 2.12
CA VAL A 53 -6.50 -2.73 3.56
C VAL A 53 -6.76 -1.43 4.32
N MET A 54 -6.14 -0.32 3.92
CA MET A 54 -6.40 0.99 4.51
C MET A 54 -7.84 1.47 4.27
N LEU A 55 -8.38 1.25 3.07
CA LEU A 55 -9.79 1.54 2.77
C LEU A 55 -10.73 0.69 3.63
N TRP A 56 -10.41 -0.58 3.80
CA TRP A 56 -11.16 -1.51 4.64
C TRP A 56 -11.16 -1.09 6.11
N ASP A 57 -9.99 -0.81 6.68
CA ASP A 57 -9.86 -0.37 8.07
C ASP A 57 -10.54 0.98 8.30
N SER A 58 -10.38 1.93 7.36
CA SER A 58 -11.04 3.23 7.41
C SER A 58 -12.56 3.13 7.39
N LYS A 59 -13.10 2.20 6.60
CA LYS A 59 -14.54 1.92 6.57
C LYS A 59 -15.04 1.36 7.91
N LYS A 60 -14.28 0.44 8.51
CA LYS A 60 -14.60 -0.11 9.85
C LYS A 60 -14.60 0.95 10.94
N VAL A 61 -13.68 1.90 10.86
CA VAL A 61 -13.61 3.04 11.80
C VAL A 61 -14.77 4.02 11.61
N GLY A 62 -15.45 3.96 10.47
CA GLY A 62 -16.55 4.86 10.14
C GLY A 62 -16.12 6.26 9.74
N LEU A 63 -14.97 6.36 9.05
CA LEU A 63 -14.53 7.64 8.49
C LEU A 63 -15.50 8.11 7.40
N ARG A 64 -15.61 9.43 7.25
CA ARG A 64 -16.32 10.03 6.11
C ARG A 64 -15.62 9.63 4.81
N SER A 65 -16.38 9.50 3.74
CA SER A 65 -15.87 9.02 2.45
C SER A 65 -14.61 9.79 2.00
N TRP A 66 -14.61 11.12 2.04
CA TRP A 66 -13.45 11.92 1.65
C TRP A 66 -12.22 11.68 2.54
N GLN A 67 -12.39 11.51 3.86
CA GLN A 67 -11.30 11.20 4.79
C GLN A 67 -10.68 9.84 4.50
N MET A 68 -11.53 8.85 4.26
CA MET A 68 -11.13 7.50 3.90
C MET A 68 -10.29 7.49 2.62
N TRP A 69 -10.77 8.16 1.57
CA TRP A 69 -10.05 8.25 0.31
C TRP A 69 -8.74 9.03 0.43
N THR A 70 -8.76 10.18 1.11
CA THR A 70 -7.54 10.97 1.33
C THR A 70 -6.49 10.16 2.08
N LEU A 71 -6.86 9.51 3.18
CA LEU A 71 -5.93 8.71 3.97
C LEU A 71 -5.36 7.53 3.17
N ALA A 72 -6.22 6.78 2.49
CA ALA A 72 -5.81 5.55 1.80
C ALA A 72 -5.06 5.80 0.48
N VAL A 73 -5.09 6.99 -0.07
CA VAL A 73 -4.33 7.37 -1.27
C VAL A 73 -3.08 8.16 -0.91
N VAL A 74 -3.23 9.21 -0.10
CA VAL A 74 -2.11 10.11 0.20
C VAL A 74 -1.06 9.43 1.08
N PHE A 75 -1.48 8.68 2.10
CA PHE A 75 -0.53 8.02 3.00
C PHE A 75 0.36 7.01 2.28
N PRO A 76 -0.15 6.05 1.48
CA PRO A 76 0.72 5.13 0.75
C PRO A 76 1.67 5.82 -0.22
N LEU A 77 1.24 6.89 -0.90
CA LEU A 77 2.11 7.66 -1.80
C LEU A 77 3.28 8.30 -1.05
N LEU A 78 3.02 8.93 0.08
CA LEU A 78 4.06 9.52 0.93
C LEU A 78 4.95 8.44 1.54
N TYR A 79 4.37 7.33 1.95
CA TYR A 79 5.07 6.20 2.53
C TYR A 79 6.03 5.54 1.53
N GLY A 80 5.60 5.31 0.30
CA GLY A 80 6.46 4.82 -0.78
C GLY A 80 7.62 5.77 -1.07
N GLY A 81 7.35 7.07 -1.20
CA GLY A 81 8.39 8.08 -1.37
C GLY A 81 9.40 8.11 -0.22
N LEU A 82 8.93 7.97 1.02
CA LEU A 82 9.80 7.87 2.19
C LEU A 82 10.69 6.62 2.13
N ILE A 83 10.14 5.47 1.75
CA ILE A 83 10.91 4.23 1.59
C ILE A 83 12.04 4.44 0.58
N GLU A 84 11.75 5.04 -0.58
CA GLU A 84 12.77 5.30 -1.61
C GLU A 84 13.90 6.21 -1.10
N VAL A 85 13.55 7.26 -0.36
CA VAL A 85 14.54 8.15 0.26
C VAL A 85 15.39 7.40 1.29
N LEU A 86 14.79 6.57 2.13
CA LEU A 86 15.49 5.78 3.13
C LEU A 86 16.41 4.74 2.47
N GLN A 87 15.95 4.05 1.44
CA GLN A 87 16.77 3.09 0.69
C GLN A 87 18.03 3.76 0.12
N LYS A 88 17.84 4.91 -0.52
CA LYS A 88 18.92 5.64 -1.16
C LYS A 88 20.01 6.12 -0.19
N HIS A 89 19.65 6.52 1.03
CA HIS A 89 20.56 7.21 1.93
C HIS A 89 21.08 6.35 3.08
N PHE A 90 20.33 5.33 3.51
CA PHE A 90 20.60 4.63 4.77
C PHE A 90 20.71 3.10 4.66
N PHE A 91 20.27 2.49 3.58
CA PHE A 91 20.15 1.02 3.48
C PHE A 91 20.99 0.42 2.34
N TYR A 92 22.28 0.72 2.33
CA TYR A 92 23.20 0.04 1.39
C TYR A 92 23.19 -1.50 1.58
N PRO A 93 23.21 -2.31 0.49
CA PRO A 93 23.40 -1.96 -0.92
C PRO A 93 22.12 -1.64 -1.70
N ARG A 94 20.99 -1.40 -1.03
CA ARG A 94 19.74 -0.97 -1.67
C ARG A 94 19.91 0.40 -2.31
N THR A 95 19.51 0.51 -3.55
CA THR A 95 19.43 1.79 -4.27
C THR A 95 17.98 2.17 -4.44
N GLY A 96 17.56 3.30 -3.86
CA GLY A 96 16.22 3.82 -4.10
C GLY A 96 16.09 4.28 -5.54
N GLU A 97 15.03 3.84 -6.21
CA GLU A 97 14.74 4.18 -7.59
C GLU A 97 13.37 4.86 -7.71
N TRP A 98 13.31 6.01 -8.36
CA TRP A 98 12.03 6.69 -8.59
C TRP A 98 11.06 5.86 -9.43
N GLY A 99 11.57 4.90 -10.22
CA GLY A 99 10.75 3.91 -10.93
C GLY A 99 9.94 3.02 -9.99
N ASP A 100 10.49 2.68 -8.82
CA ASP A 100 9.81 1.89 -7.80
C ASP A 100 8.69 2.69 -7.13
N TRP A 101 8.94 3.97 -6.82
CA TRP A 101 7.89 4.86 -6.34
C TRP A 101 6.77 5.07 -7.37
N LEU A 102 7.10 5.11 -8.65
CA LEU A 102 6.08 5.15 -9.71
C LEU A 102 5.25 3.87 -9.73
N ALA A 103 5.89 2.71 -9.55
CA ALA A 103 5.20 1.42 -9.42
C ALA A 103 4.29 1.38 -8.20
N ASP A 104 4.74 1.90 -7.04
CA ASP A 104 3.93 2.07 -5.84
C ASP A 104 2.68 2.92 -6.12
N SER A 105 2.86 4.03 -6.83
CA SER A 105 1.77 4.95 -7.18
C SER A 105 0.74 4.29 -8.09
N ILE A 106 1.19 3.47 -9.05
CA ILE A 106 0.30 2.65 -9.89
C ILE A 106 -0.45 1.64 -9.02
N GLY A 107 0.22 1.00 -8.07
CA GLY A 107 -0.39 0.09 -7.11
C GLY A 107 -1.49 0.74 -6.29
N VAL A 108 -1.24 1.93 -5.76
CA VAL A 108 -2.24 2.73 -5.04
C VAL A 108 -3.47 2.99 -5.91
N LEU A 109 -3.27 3.41 -7.15
CA LEU A 109 -4.34 3.67 -8.10
C LEU A 109 -5.16 2.41 -8.41
N VAL A 110 -4.50 1.29 -8.66
CA VAL A 110 -5.14 -0.02 -8.90
C VAL A 110 -5.96 -0.44 -7.69
N GLY A 111 -5.40 -0.38 -6.48
CA GLY A 111 -6.12 -0.69 -5.25
C GLY A 111 -7.36 0.16 -5.05
N ALA A 112 -7.24 1.47 -5.32
CA ALA A 112 -8.36 2.41 -5.25
C ALA A 112 -9.48 2.08 -6.25
N ILE A 113 -9.14 1.76 -7.49
CA ILE A 113 -10.10 1.37 -8.54
C ILE A 113 -10.79 0.05 -8.18
N VAL A 114 -10.04 -0.96 -7.75
CA VAL A 114 -10.60 -2.26 -7.33
C VAL A 114 -11.59 -2.08 -6.19
N TRP A 115 -11.24 -1.27 -5.19
CA TRP A 115 -12.16 -0.95 -4.10
C TRP A 115 -13.45 -0.29 -4.60
N TRP A 116 -13.33 0.73 -5.43
CA TRP A 116 -14.48 1.47 -5.94
C TRP A 116 -15.44 0.57 -6.74
N ILE A 117 -14.88 -0.31 -7.60
CA ILE A 117 -15.66 -1.28 -8.35
C ILE A 117 -16.38 -2.26 -7.42
N SER A 118 -15.65 -2.81 -6.43
CA SER A 118 -16.19 -3.77 -5.47
C SER A 118 -17.35 -3.19 -4.66
N GLN A 119 -17.25 -1.92 -4.24
CA GLN A 119 -18.33 -1.25 -3.51
C GLN A 119 -19.57 -1.03 -4.38
N LYS A 120 -19.40 -0.63 -5.64
CA LYS A 120 -20.53 -0.49 -6.58
C LYS A 120 -21.24 -1.82 -6.82
N TRP A 121 -20.47 -2.89 -6.94
CA TRP A 121 -21.02 -4.22 -7.18
C TRP A 121 -21.78 -4.75 -5.96
N TYR A 122 -21.24 -4.53 -4.77
CA TYR A 122 -21.89 -4.88 -3.51
C TYR A 122 -23.23 -4.16 -3.34
N VAL A 123 -23.27 -2.84 -3.53
CA VAL A 123 -24.50 -2.03 -3.41
C VAL A 123 -25.56 -2.51 -4.40
N ARG A 124 -25.20 -2.84 -5.64
CA ARG A 124 -26.14 -3.36 -6.64
C ARG A 124 -26.74 -4.74 -6.29
N ARG A 125 -25.98 -5.56 -5.57
CA ARG A 125 -26.46 -6.89 -5.14
C ARG A 125 -27.42 -6.80 -3.95
N VAL A 126 -27.16 -5.91 -3.01
CA VAL A 126 -27.98 -5.75 -1.81
C VAL A 126 -29.30 -5.01 -2.11
N ALA A 127 -29.33 -4.21 -3.20
CA ALA A 127 -30.52 -3.47 -3.63
C ALA A 127 -31.52 -4.31 -4.47
N LYS A 128 -31.21 -5.57 -4.75
CA LYS A 128 -32.13 -6.54 -5.41
C LYS A 128 -32.75 -7.49 -4.39
#